data_c7648beef6955b74ae1c1478e38a892a
#
_entry.id   c7648beef6955b74ae1c1478e38a892a
#
_cell.length_a   1.000
_cell.length_b   1.000
_cell.length_c   1.000
_cell.angle_alpha   90.00
_cell.angle_beta   90.00
_cell.angle_gamma   90.00
#
_symmetry.space_group_name_H-M   'P 1'
#
loop_
_entity.id
_entity.type
_entity.pdbx_description
1 polymer ?
#
loop_
_entity_poly.entity_id
_entity_poly.type
_entity_poly.pdbx_seq_one_letter_code
_entity_poly.pdbx_strand_id
1 'polypeptide(L)'
;MAGVVDGALPPDRPGTTLTVNYLLTLQGDRVTREWVGSKTGKDIDWVDLSSFTAGKPVPFTIKAELIKGNEGGMVSASYFIERANERTKYANALVFSVGVALVLKAPQIKQAPGTTLNPVAAKDVLTAVVDYDDMQVGDKITVTWAAAAGRPAEGSHTTTSIDIVTVSPKDVPLPNSLVAFCLGTTVTVTYSVTRGSDPAQPSLPLRLNVLNIPSGDLPTPTIAGVTARDLNVAGLKGDEKLAVNEWLLQLSGQRVWLSFKGIKENGAEDELIIWEGPAHNTSSGLETPAPIDWLRTLKDGSELTVTFMVNFDKVADRAMAVRFPVRGYTVKAIELVDPTISSVKGSLSGLEIPNGRDTFETSVTLTGEATKGQKVQIFDGTTPGDETTADENTGIWTLDVSELSVAAHSFTAKALNDSGETSEKWLITVKQTLQYDLTTFEDGTFGGWQRGPATDPQDWSISFGEGNHRAFNNTHSNNSAGVVLTKTFQNMKIGQRYRFSIDVIRRNLGRYTPSLSLSTTQGALTQPVTPSPSWSPIRGDFTAETNIMEFMIVSHVASGDGNDYEVDNLTITTI
;
A
#
# COMPACT_ATOMS: atom_id res chain seq x y z
N MET A 1 -54.35 12.52 -54.26
CA MET A 1 -55.47 11.94 -53.55
C MET A 1 -56.26 13.07 -52.90
N ALA A 2 -57.47 13.29 -53.26
CA ALA A 2 -58.26 14.38 -52.66
C ALA A 2 -58.75 14.00 -51.26
N GLY A 3 -58.62 14.93 -50.30
CA GLY A 3 -59.08 14.72 -48.91
C GLY A 3 -58.14 13.99 -47.96
N VAL A 4 -56.97 13.56 -48.41
CA VAL A 4 -55.90 13.12 -47.48
C VAL A 4 -55.26 14.37 -46.89
N VAL A 5 -55.38 14.53 -45.57
CA VAL A 5 -54.77 15.62 -44.78
C VAL A 5 -53.95 15.01 -43.70
N ASP A 6 -52.70 15.47 -43.54
CA ASP A 6 -51.73 14.97 -42.54
C ASP A 6 -51.59 13.42 -42.54
N GLY A 7 -51.64 12.82 -43.74
CA GLY A 7 -51.48 11.38 -43.91
C GLY A 7 -52.72 10.54 -43.53
N ALA A 8 -53.86 11.15 -43.32
CA ALA A 8 -55.13 10.46 -43.01
C ALA A 8 -56.25 10.87 -43.95
N LEU A 9 -57.13 9.92 -44.25
CA LEU A 9 -58.41 10.15 -45.01
C LEU A 9 -59.58 9.89 -44.05
N PRO A 10 -60.50 10.88 -43.89
CA PRO A 10 -61.68 10.67 -43.05
C PRO A 10 -62.56 9.48 -43.54
N PRO A 11 -62.96 8.57 -42.60
CA PRO A 11 -63.62 7.30 -42.98
C PRO A 11 -65.08 7.52 -43.49
N ASP A 12 -65.75 8.56 -43.09
CA ASP A 12 -67.19 8.81 -43.40
C ASP A 12 -67.39 9.65 -44.66
N ARG A 13 -66.37 9.74 -45.52
CA ARG A 13 -66.55 10.49 -46.80
C ARG A 13 -67.43 9.73 -47.77
N PRO A 14 -68.25 10.41 -48.52
CA PRO A 14 -69.13 9.77 -49.50
C PRO A 14 -68.40 9.29 -50.75
N GLY A 15 -67.08 9.27 -50.71
CA GLY A 15 -66.17 8.94 -51.77
C GLY A 15 -65.07 9.97 -51.90
N THR A 16 -64.06 9.69 -52.71
CA THR A 16 -62.95 10.63 -53.00
C THR A 16 -62.44 10.42 -54.41
N THR A 17 -61.50 11.25 -54.86
CA THR A 17 -60.88 11.12 -56.19
C THR A 17 -59.35 10.93 -56.05
N LEU A 18 -58.81 9.89 -56.69
CA LEU A 18 -57.38 9.72 -56.98
C LEU A 18 -57.17 10.29 -58.40
N THR A 19 -56.41 11.40 -58.50
CA THR A 19 -56.07 11.96 -59.81
C THR A 19 -54.64 11.62 -60.19
N VAL A 20 -54.49 11.00 -61.36
CA VAL A 20 -53.17 10.73 -61.97
C VAL A 20 -52.76 11.98 -62.75
N ASN A 21 -51.73 12.67 -62.29
CA ASN A 21 -51.23 13.92 -62.90
C ASN A 21 -50.00 13.66 -63.82
N TYR A 22 -49.91 12.53 -64.48
CA TYR A 22 -48.86 12.21 -65.46
C TYR A 22 -49.32 12.70 -66.85
N LEU A 23 -48.87 13.90 -67.26
CA LEU A 23 -49.30 14.55 -68.45
C LEU A 23 -48.60 14.08 -69.76
N LEU A 24 -47.69 13.13 -69.67
CA LEU A 24 -46.98 12.54 -70.81
C LEU A 24 -47.71 11.29 -71.35
N THR A 25 -48.94 11.14 -71.04
CA THR A 25 -49.80 10.06 -71.60
C THR A 25 -50.14 10.32 -73.06
N LEU A 26 -50.35 9.27 -73.85
CA LEU A 26 -50.71 9.26 -75.27
C LEU A 26 -52.03 8.57 -75.47
N GLN A 27 -52.65 8.82 -76.64
CA GLN A 27 -53.81 8.06 -77.08
C GLN A 27 -53.49 6.54 -77.16
N GLY A 28 -54.33 5.71 -76.59
CA GLY A 28 -54.14 4.24 -76.49
C GLY A 28 -53.37 3.78 -75.26
N ASP A 29 -52.87 4.72 -74.40
CA ASP A 29 -52.33 4.32 -73.08
C ASP A 29 -53.46 3.83 -72.19
N ARG A 30 -53.21 2.75 -71.41
CA ARG A 30 -54.07 2.36 -70.30
C ARG A 30 -53.43 2.84 -69.00
N VAL A 31 -54.24 3.63 -68.25
CA VAL A 31 -53.87 4.07 -66.89
C VAL A 31 -54.61 3.19 -65.89
N THR A 32 -53.93 2.45 -65.07
CA THR A 32 -54.51 1.54 -64.06
C THR A 32 -54.23 2.11 -62.69
N ARG A 33 -55.24 2.29 -61.88
CA ARG A 33 -55.17 2.66 -60.46
C ARG A 33 -55.21 1.41 -59.64
N GLU A 34 -54.28 1.34 -58.63
CA GLU A 34 -54.29 0.33 -57.60
C GLU A 34 -54.63 0.96 -56.26
N TRP A 35 -55.51 0.34 -55.52
CA TRP A 35 -55.84 0.63 -54.14
C TRP A 35 -55.65 -0.63 -53.33
N VAL A 36 -54.69 -0.63 -52.38
CA VAL A 36 -54.40 -1.77 -51.51
C VAL A 36 -54.71 -1.37 -50.09
N GLY A 37 -55.89 -1.73 -49.61
CA GLY A 37 -56.32 -1.48 -48.24
C GLY A 37 -55.93 -2.64 -47.34
N SER A 38 -55.41 -2.37 -46.12
CA SER A 38 -55.01 -3.36 -45.13
C SER A 38 -56.19 -4.25 -44.68
N LYS A 39 -57.42 -3.76 -44.80
CA LYS A 39 -58.64 -4.51 -44.44
C LYS A 39 -59.47 -4.98 -45.64
N THR A 40 -59.52 -4.19 -46.69
CA THR A 40 -60.33 -4.55 -47.90
C THR A 40 -59.54 -5.29 -48.98
N GLY A 41 -58.20 -5.35 -48.82
CA GLY A 41 -57.34 -5.95 -49.85
C GLY A 41 -57.19 -5.06 -51.08
N LYS A 42 -56.87 -5.65 -52.21
CA LYS A 42 -56.55 -4.96 -53.46
C LYS A 42 -57.84 -4.73 -54.28
N ASP A 43 -58.01 -3.47 -54.68
CA ASP A 43 -59.02 -3.03 -55.67
C ASP A 43 -58.27 -2.32 -56.79
N ILE A 44 -58.69 -2.55 -58.06
CA ILE A 44 -58.08 -1.98 -59.24
C ILE A 44 -59.21 -1.37 -60.13
N ASP A 45 -58.87 -0.30 -60.83
CA ASP A 45 -59.72 0.32 -61.84
C ASP A 45 -58.82 0.92 -62.93
N TRP A 46 -59.29 1.00 -64.16
CA TRP A 46 -58.47 1.45 -65.28
C TRP A 46 -59.30 2.33 -66.28
N VAL A 47 -58.56 3.13 -67.05
CA VAL A 47 -59.10 3.95 -68.11
C VAL A 47 -58.20 3.86 -69.34
N ASP A 48 -58.75 3.49 -70.50
CA ASP A 48 -58.10 3.57 -71.80
C ASP A 48 -58.22 4.99 -72.36
N LEU A 49 -57.07 5.60 -72.70
CA LEU A 49 -57.04 7.00 -73.07
C LEU A 49 -57.33 7.20 -74.55
N SER A 50 -58.30 8.10 -74.82
CA SER A 50 -58.62 8.61 -76.13
C SER A 50 -57.77 9.82 -76.52
N SER A 51 -57.89 10.32 -77.76
CA SER A 51 -57.25 11.56 -78.18
C SER A 51 -57.73 12.78 -77.38
N PHE A 52 -58.89 12.72 -76.74
CA PHE A 52 -59.44 13.82 -75.92
C PHE A 52 -58.96 13.78 -74.46
N THR A 53 -58.51 12.59 -73.97
CA THR A 53 -58.09 12.40 -72.59
C THR A 53 -56.60 12.27 -72.43
N ALA A 54 -55.86 11.92 -73.46
CA ALA A 54 -54.39 11.87 -73.46
C ALA A 54 -53.81 13.27 -73.11
N GLY A 55 -52.75 13.32 -72.36
CA GLY A 55 -52.03 14.49 -71.89
C GLY A 55 -52.81 15.30 -70.81
N LYS A 56 -53.90 14.78 -70.29
CA LYS A 56 -54.70 15.42 -69.22
C LYS A 56 -54.65 14.60 -67.91
N PRO A 57 -54.95 15.22 -66.77
CA PRO A 57 -55.13 14.51 -65.51
C PRO A 57 -56.23 13.44 -65.63
N VAL A 58 -55.97 12.20 -65.13
CA VAL A 58 -56.96 11.12 -65.18
C VAL A 58 -57.51 10.92 -63.75
N PRO A 59 -58.78 11.25 -63.53
CA PRO A 59 -59.44 11.05 -62.23
C PRO A 59 -60.00 9.63 -62.12
N PHE A 60 -59.77 8.99 -60.96
CA PHE A 60 -60.43 7.76 -60.54
C PHE A 60 -61.30 8.00 -59.32
N THR A 61 -62.55 7.58 -59.39
CA THR A 61 -63.45 7.65 -58.24
C THR A 61 -63.15 6.53 -57.27
N ILE A 62 -62.89 6.87 -56.03
CA ILE A 62 -62.76 5.91 -54.93
C ILE A 62 -64.09 5.87 -54.20
N LYS A 63 -64.76 4.73 -54.16
CA LYS A 63 -66.07 4.55 -53.54
C LYS A 63 -66.00 4.63 -52.02
N ALA A 64 -67.13 5.09 -51.40
CA ALA A 64 -67.26 5.17 -49.95
C ALA A 64 -66.99 3.86 -49.22
N GLU A 65 -67.44 2.76 -49.85
CA GLU A 65 -67.27 1.43 -49.27
C GLU A 65 -65.78 1.04 -49.12
N LEU A 66 -64.94 1.39 -50.10
CA LEU A 66 -63.48 1.13 -50.02
C LEU A 66 -62.82 1.98 -48.93
N ILE A 67 -63.31 3.19 -48.72
CA ILE A 67 -62.79 4.07 -47.65
C ILE A 67 -63.28 3.54 -46.31
N LYS A 68 -64.56 3.38 -46.09
CA LYS A 68 -65.14 2.89 -44.83
C LYS A 68 -64.69 1.53 -44.44
N GLY A 69 -64.54 0.65 -45.43
CA GLY A 69 -64.02 -0.72 -45.21
C GLY A 69 -62.53 -0.77 -44.67
N ASN A 70 -61.78 0.30 -44.84
CA ASN A 70 -60.44 0.47 -44.32
C ASN A 70 -60.36 1.37 -43.09
N GLU A 71 -61.45 1.72 -42.45
CA GLU A 71 -61.43 2.52 -41.23
C GLU A 71 -60.57 1.92 -40.14
N GLY A 72 -59.66 2.73 -39.57
CA GLY A 72 -58.64 2.27 -38.61
C GLY A 72 -57.51 1.46 -39.22
N GLY A 73 -57.41 1.39 -40.56
CA GLY A 73 -56.34 0.70 -41.28
C GLY A 73 -55.57 1.64 -42.21
N MET A 74 -54.60 1.07 -42.92
CA MET A 74 -53.73 1.74 -43.88
C MET A 74 -54.17 1.44 -45.32
N VAL A 75 -53.91 2.38 -46.21
CA VAL A 75 -54.12 2.27 -47.64
C VAL A 75 -52.84 2.64 -48.37
N SER A 76 -52.46 1.84 -49.35
CA SER A 76 -51.43 2.13 -50.34
C SER A 76 -52.12 2.36 -51.70
N ALA A 77 -52.12 3.60 -52.15
CA ALA A 77 -52.69 3.98 -53.43
C ALA A 77 -51.60 4.30 -54.45
N SER A 78 -51.61 3.59 -55.57
CA SER A 78 -50.66 3.78 -56.67
C SER A 78 -51.33 3.70 -58.03
N TYR A 79 -50.59 3.95 -59.09
CA TYR A 79 -51.03 3.76 -60.46
C TYR A 79 -49.86 3.28 -61.32
N PHE A 80 -50.19 2.65 -62.45
CA PHE A 80 -49.23 2.39 -63.51
C PHE A 80 -49.86 2.67 -64.89
N ILE A 81 -48.99 2.86 -65.89
CA ILE A 81 -49.38 3.18 -67.25
C ILE A 81 -48.77 2.14 -68.17
N GLU A 82 -49.64 1.50 -68.96
CA GLU A 82 -49.28 0.55 -69.99
C GLU A 82 -49.44 1.22 -71.36
N ARG A 83 -48.42 1.13 -72.19
CA ARG A 83 -48.37 1.57 -73.56
C ARG A 83 -47.90 0.45 -74.46
N ALA A 84 -48.56 0.28 -75.63
CA ALA A 84 -48.18 -0.74 -76.57
C ALA A 84 -46.70 -0.65 -76.89
N ASN A 85 -45.98 -1.76 -76.82
CA ASN A 85 -44.55 -1.92 -77.10
C ASN A 85 -43.59 -1.11 -76.19
N GLU A 86 -44.05 -0.58 -75.06
CA GLU A 86 -43.22 0.06 -74.06
C GLU A 86 -43.28 -0.72 -72.71
N ARG A 87 -42.28 -0.45 -71.84
CA ARG A 87 -42.34 -0.95 -70.46
C ARG A 87 -43.36 -0.21 -69.65
N THR A 88 -44.12 -0.94 -68.84
CA THR A 88 -45.06 -0.35 -67.87
C THR A 88 -44.38 0.63 -66.97
N LYS A 89 -44.95 1.82 -66.77
CA LYS A 89 -44.45 2.91 -65.90
C LYS A 89 -45.25 2.88 -64.62
N TYR A 90 -44.54 2.70 -63.47
CA TYR A 90 -45.14 2.65 -62.15
C TYR A 90 -44.94 3.98 -61.42
N ALA A 91 -45.96 4.44 -60.68
CA ALA A 91 -45.86 5.56 -59.76
C ALA A 91 -45.43 5.05 -58.38
N ASN A 92 -44.81 5.96 -57.61
CA ASN A 92 -44.63 5.74 -56.17
C ASN A 92 -46.01 5.67 -55.50
N ALA A 93 -46.16 4.71 -54.58
CA ALA A 93 -47.38 4.57 -53.82
C ALA A 93 -47.53 5.71 -52.80
N LEU A 94 -48.75 6.26 -52.69
CA LEU A 94 -49.15 7.14 -51.58
C LEU A 94 -49.76 6.27 -50.48
N VAL A 95 -49.13 6.26 -49.33
CA VAL A 95 -49.57 5.51 -48.14
C VAL A 95 -50.21 6.48 -47.16
N PHE A 96 -51.40 6.12 -46.65
CA PHE A 96 -52.15 6.95 -45.68
C PHE A 96 -53.06 6.05 -44.83
N SER A 97 -53.46 6.56 -43.63
CA SER A 97 -54.48 5.93 -42.79
C SER A 97 -55.90 6.32 -43.21
N VAL A 98 -56.88 5.47 -42.89
CA VAL A 98 -58.30 5.83 -42.98
C VAL A 98 -58.80 5.95 -41.54
N GLY A 99 -59.25 7.18 -41.19
CA GLY A 99 -59.64 7.55 -39.84
C GLY A 99 -58.47 8.25 -39.10
N VAL A 100 -58.58 8.36 -37.79
CA VAL A 100 -57.51 9.00 -36.96
C VAL A 100 -56.25 8.18 -37.04
N ALA A 101 -55.17 8.78 -37.49
CA ALA A 101 -53.87 8.14 -37.47
C ALA A 101 -53.47 7.84 -36.02
N LEU A 102 -52.99 6.61 -35.76
CA LEU A 102 -52.51 6.24 -34.45
C LEU A 102 -51.28 7.09 -34.10
N VAL A 103 -51.41 7.97 -33.13
CA VAL A 103 -50.34 8.85 -32.67
C VAL A 103 -49.57 8.10 -31.57
N LEU A 104 -48.39 7.58 -31.93
CA LEU A 104 -47.55 6.84 -31.01
C LEU A 104 -46.50 7.77 -30.38
N LYS A 105 -46.69 8.14 -29.12
CA LYS A 105 -45.76 8.94 -28.33
C LYS A 105 -44.43 8.19 -28.17
N ALA A 106 -43.36 8.94 -27.88
CA ALA A 106 -42.10 8.30 -27.55
C ALA A 106 -42.23 7.44 -26.26
N PRO A 107 -41.52 6.26 -26.19
CA PRO A 107 -41.49 5.49 -24.96
C PRO A 107 -40.78 6.27 -23.85
N GLN A 108 -40.94 5.81 -22.60
CA GLN A 108 -40.19 6.29 -21.45
C GLN A 108 -39.29 5.17 -20.92
N ILE A 109 -38.24 5.54 -20.19
CA ILE A 109 -37.40 4.59 -19.43
C ILE A 109 -37.62 4.86 -17.95
N LYS A 110 -38.05 3.86 -17.17
CA LYS A 110 -38.37 4.03 -15.74
C LYS A 110 -37.18 4.56 -14.93
N GLN A 111 -35.99 4.14 -15.27
CA GLN A 111 -34.74 4.49 -14.60
C GLN A 111 -34.20 5.86 -15.04
N ALA A 112 -34.84 6.51 -16.00
CA ALA A 112 -34.43 7.79 -16.57
C ALA A 112 -35.61 8.79 -16.61
N PRO A 113 -35.84 9.53 -15.54
CA PRO A 113 -36.86 10.59 -15.59
C PRO A 113 -36.43 11.67 -16.60
N GLY A 114 -37.03 11.63 -17.81
CA GLY A 114 -36.69 12.49 -18.94
C GLY A 114 -35.79 11.83 -19.98
N THR A 115 -34.74 12.54 -20.42
CA THR A 115 -33.88 12.13 -21.54
C THR A 115 -32.44 11.77 -21.13
N THR A 116 -32.19 11.56 -19.84
CA THR A 116 -30.87 11.25 -19.31
C THR A 116 -30.94 10.02 -18.39
N LEU A 117 -30.11 9.02 -18.65
CA LEU A 117 -29.98 7.82 -17.85
C LEU A 117 -28.66 7.85 -17.06
N ASN A 118 -28.78 7.82 -15.74
CA ASN A 118 -27.64 7.49 -14.87
C ASN A 118 -27.48 5.96 -14.84
N PRO A 119 -26.32 5.39 -15.24
CA PRO A 119 -26.09 3.95 -15.26
C PRO A 119 -26.34 3.25 -13.93
N VAL A 120 -26.09 3.93 -12.81
CA VAL A 120 -26.32 3.42 -11.45
C VAL A 120 -27.79 3.06 -11.23
N ALA A 121 -28.71 3.85 -11.77
CA ALA A 121 -30.15 3.61 -11.65
C ALA A 121 -30.62 2.38 -12.44
N ALA A 122 -29.86 1.96 -13.46
CA ALA A 122 -30.19 0.83 -14.34
C ALA A 122 -29.30 -0.42 -14.05
N LYS A 123 -28.55 -0.45 -12.95
CA LYS A 123 -27.61 -1.53 -12.65
C LYS A 123 -28.28 -2.91 -12.53
N ASP A 124 -29.47 -2.97 -11.95
CA ASP A 124 -30.18 -4.22 -11.66
C ASP A 124 -31.36 -4.45 -12.64
N VAL A 125 -31.97 -3.38 -13.16
CA VAL A 125 -33.17 -3.45 -13.99
C VAL A 125 -33.21 -2.30 -14.98
N LEU A 126 -33.60 -2.58 -16.21
CA LEU A 126 -33.88 -1.59 -17.25
C LEU A 126 -35.27 -1.86 -17.83
N THR A 127 -36.17 -0.86 -17.79
CA THR A 127 -37.55 -1.01 -18.19
C THR A 127 -37.99 0.12 -19.10
N ALA A 128 -38.47 -0.20 -20.29
CA ALA A 128 -39.17 0.74 -21.14
C ALA A 128 -40.65 0.73 -20.78
N VAL A 129 -41.25 1.92 -20.78
CA VAL A 129 -42.70 2.11 -20.59
C VAL A 129 -43.30 2.54 -21.92
N VAL A 130 -44.22 1.71 -22.40
CA VAL A 130 -45.00 1.99 -23.63
C VAL A 130 -46.40 2.44 -23.24
N ASP A 131 -46.72 3.65 -23.63
CA ASP A 131 -48.03 4.24 -23.41
C ASP A 131 -48.43 5.07 -24.65
N TYR A 132 -49.63 4.85 -25.21
CA TYR A 132 -50.11 5.58 -26.35
C TYR A 132 -51.64 5.71 -26.32
N ASP A 133 -52.12 6.78 -26.95
CA ASP A 133 -53.55 7.04 -27.07
C ASP A 133 -54.19 5.96 -27.97
N ASP A 134 -55.43 5.60 -27.70
CA ASP A 134 -56.17 4.54 -28.41
C ASP A 134 -55.58 3.13 -28.32
N MET A 135 -54.80 2.82 -27.25
CA MET A 135 -54.33 1.47 -26.97
C MET A 135 -55.53 0.49 -26.90
N GLN A 136 -55.40 -0.66 -27.51
CA GLN A 136 -56.43 -1.70 -27.55
C GLN A 136 -55.91 -3.07 -27.12
N VAL A 137 -56.77 -3.84 -26.51
CA VAL A 137 -56.48 -5.27 -26.27
C VAL A 137 -56.33 -5.99 -27.62
N GLY A 138 -55.26 -6.76 -27.77
CA GLY A 138 -54.88 -7.43 -29.01
C GLY A 138 -53.87 -6.68 -29.86
N ASP A 139 -53.55 -5.42 -29.53
CA ASP A 139 -52.35 -4.76 -30.09
C ASP A 139 -51.11 -5.54 -29.75
N LYS A 140 -50.15 -5.60 -30.68
CA LYS A 140 -48.81 -6.20 -30.47
C LYS A 140 -47.77 -5.14 -30.51
N ILE A 141 -46.93 -5.07 -29.46
CA ILE A 141 -45.87 -4.09 -29.38
C ILE A 141 -44.48 -4.74 -29.47
N THR A 142 -43.52 -4.03 -30.04
CA THR A 142 -42.12 -4.43 -30.08
C THR A 142 -41.28 -3.19 -29.70
N VAL A 143 -40.42 -3.29 -28.72
CA VAL A 143 -39.52 -2.22 -28.27
C VAL A 143 -38.13 -2.42 -28.84
N THR A 144 -37.58 -1.36 -29.40
CA THR A 144 -36.18 -1.35 -29.92
C THR A 144 -35.36 -0.31 -29.16
N TRP A 145 -34.27 -0.80 -28.57
CA TRP A 145 -33.19 -0.01 -28.04
C TRP A 145 -32.02 -0.05 -29.04
N ALA A 146 -31.73 1.08 -29.67
CA ALA A 146 -30.70 1.18 -30.69
C ALA A 146 -29.52 2.01 -30.15
N ALA A 147 -28.33 1.38 -30.03
CA ALA A 147 -27.09 2.06 -29.71
C ALA A 147 -26.71 3.09 -30.77
N ALA A 148 -25.83 4.02 -30.41
CA ALA A 148 -25.23 4.96 -31.36
C ALA A 148 -24.47 4.23 -32.49
N ALA A 149 -24.42 4.83 -33.67
CA ALA A 149 -23.67 4.27 -34.80
C ALA A 149 -22.21 4.00 -34.43
N GLY A 150 -21.67 2.85 -34.86
CA GLY A 150 -20.31 2.40 -34.58
C GLY A 150 -20.12 1.64 -33.27
N ARG A 151 -21.17 1.49 -32.45
CA ARG A 151 -21.11 0.65 -31.26
C ARG A 151 -21.34 -0.83 -31.61
N PRO A 152 -20.82 -1.78 -30.79
CA PRO A 152 -21.07 -3.21 -30.98
C PRO A 152 -22.55 -3.55 -31.05
N ALA A 153 -22.90 -4.61 -31.79
CA ALA A 153 -24.28 -5.06 -31.98
C ALA A 153 -24.96 -5.44 -30.65
N GLU A 154 -24.20 -5.95 -29.69
CA GLU A 154 -24.65 -6.28 -28.32
C GLU A 154 -25.19 -5.09 -27.54
N GLY A 155 -24.85 -3.85 -27.95
CA GLY A 155 -25.40 -2.60 -27.40
C GLY A 155 -26.80 -2.27 -27.90
N SER A 156 -27.36 -3.04 -28.85
CA SER A 156 -28.72 -2.87 -29.39
C SER A 156 -29.56 -4.10 -29.10
N HIS A 157 -30.86 -3.88 -28.89
CA HIS A 157 -31.80 -4.94 -28.60
C HIS A 157 -33.17 -4.61 -29.15
N THR A 158 -33.86 -5.61 -29.72
CA THR A 158 -35.27 -5.53 -30.09
C THR A 158 -36.00 -6.67 -29.41
N THR A 159 -37.04 -6.37 -28.66
CA THR A 159 -37.85 -7.38 -27.97
C THR A 159 -38.58 -8.27 -28.92
N THR A 160 -38.96 -9.46 -28.50
CA THR A 160 -40.04 -10.21 -29.17
C THR A 160 -41.35 -9.42 -29.10
N SER A 161 -42.31 -9.78 -29.96
CA SER A 161 -43.66 -9.20 -29.96
C SER A 161 -44.37 -9.48 -28.62
N ILE A 162 -44.97 -8.46 -28.03
CA ILE A 162 -45.68 -8.51 -26.75
C ILE A 162 -47.11 -8.11 -26.96
N ASP A 163 -48.05 -8.94 -26.51
CA ASP A 163 -49.48 -8.67 -26.62
C ASP A 163 -49.97 -7.68 -25.57
N ILE A 164 -50.80 -6.72 -25.97
CA ILE A 164 -51.53 -5.87 -25.05
C ILE A 164 -52.81 -6.61 -24.61
N VAL A 165 -52.77 -7.05 -23.34
CA VAL A 165 -53.91 -7.79 -22.74
C VAL A 165 -54.79 -6.89 -21.86
N THR A 166 -54.29 -5.74 -21.47
CA THR A 166 -55.02 -4.69 -20.72
C THR A 166 -54.66 -3.30 -21.27
N VAL A 167 -55.64 -2.42 -21.31
CA VAL A 167 -55.43 -1.02 -21.76
C VAL A 167 -54.87 -0.22 -20.60
N SER A 168 -53.56 -0.23 -20.48
CA SER A 168 -52.78 0.52 -19.47
C SER A 168 -51.33 0.62 -19.93
N PRO A 169 -50.55 1.59 -19.42
CA PRO A 169 -49.13 1.69 -19.71
C PRO A 169 -48.42 0.34 -19.49
N LYS A 170 -47.64 -0.11 -20.48
CA LYS A 170 -46.99 -1.43 -20.49
C LYS A 170 -45.51 -1.32 -20.13
N ASP A 171 -45.15 -1.98 -19.05
CA ASP A 171 -43.74 -2.18 -18.68
C ASP A 171 -43.12 -3.28 -19.56
N VAL A 172 -42.02 -2.95 -20.20
CA VAL A 172 -41.27 -3.85 -21.06
C VAL A 172 -39.82 -3.96 -20.52
N PRO A 173 -39.47 -5.11 -19.95
CA PRO A 173 -38.11 -5.32 -19.46
C PRO A 173 -37.12 -5.36 -20.62
N LEU A 174 -35.99 -4.69 -20.45
CA LEU A 174 -34.83 -4.74 -21.36
C LEU A 174 -33.62 -5.30 -20.63
N PRO A 175 -32.67 -5.97 -21.32
CA PRO A 175 -31.40 -6.37 -20.71
C PRO A 175 -30.65 -5.15 -20.17
N ASN A 176 -30.35 -5.11 -18.88
CA ASN A 176 -29.58 -4.01 -18.26
C ASN A 176 -28.14 -3.94 -18.79
N SER A 177 -27.59 -5.05 -19.30
CA SER A 177 -26.27 -5.11 -19.95
C SER A 177 -26.12 -4.14 -21.13
N LEU A 178 -27.23 -3.75 -21.78
CA LEU A 178 -27.23 -2.76 -22.88
C LEU A 178 -26.59 -1.43 -22.46
N VAL A 179 -26.75 -1.06 -21.19
CA VAL A 179 -26.22 0.20 -20.64
C VAL A 179 -24.69 0.22 -20.70
N ALA A 180 -24.02 -0.92 -20.45
CA ALA A 180 -22.56 -1.00 -20.51
C ALA A 180 -21.99 -0.62 -21.89
N PHE A 181 -22.68 -0.99 -22.96
CA PHE A 181 -22.24 -0.69 -24.34
C PHE A 181 -22.53 0.75 -24.77
N CYS A 182 -23.33 1.47 -24.00
CA CYS A 182 -23.85 2.78 -24.40
C CYS A 182 -23.34 3.93 -23.52
N LEU A 183 -22.42 3.68 -22.56
CA LEU A 183 -21.88 4.70 -21.68
C LEU A 183 -21.34 5.91 -22.46
N GLY A 184 -21.66 7.12 -22.01
CA GLY A 184 -21.24 8.39 -22.61
C GLY A 184 -21.83 8.66 -23.99
N THR A 185 -22.88 7.93 -24.44
CA THR A 185 -23.49 8.10 -25.76
C THR A 185 -25.00 8.29 -25.69
N THR A 186 -25.61 8.71 -26.81
CA THR A 186 -27.05 8.81 -26.96
C THR A 186 -27.57 7.55 -27.67
N VAL A 187 -28.53 6.88 -27.04
CA VAL A 187 -29.30 5.79 -27.64
C VAL A 187 -30.65 6.29 -28.15
N THR A 188 -31.19 5.57 -29.10
CA THR A 188 -32.56 5.82 -29.60
C THR A 188 -33.47 4.67 -29.17
N VAL A 189 -34.51 4.99 -28.40
CA VAL A 189 -35.50 3.99 -28.00
C VAL A 189 -36.82 4.29 -28.73
N THR A 190 -37.33 3.26 -29.39
CA THR A 190 -38.62 3.31 -30.09
C THR A 190 -39.46 2.10 -29.74
N TYR A 191 -40.72 2.16 -30.00
CA TYR A 191 -41.55 0.98 -30.10
C TYR A 191 -42.38 1.02 -31.39
N SER A 192 -42.87 -0.13 -31.79
CA SER A 192 -43.87 -0.22 -32.88
C SER A 192 -45.12 -0.94 -32.38
N VAL A 193 -46.26 -0.57 -32.95
CA VAL A 193 -47.55 -1.20 -32.67
C VAL A 193 -48.07 -1.85 -33.96
N THR A 194 -48.45 -3.10 -33.85
CA THR A 194 -49.19 -3.82 -34.91
C THR A 194 -50.57 -4.13 -34.40
N ARG A 195 -51.59 -3.69 -35.14
CA ARG A 195 -53.00 -3.91 -34.83
C ARG A 195 -53.63 -4.83 -35.88
N GLY A 196 -54.08 -6.01 -35.47
CA GLY A 196 -54.59 -7.02 -36.39
C GLY A 196 -53.60 -7.39 -37.49
N SER A 197 -53.96 -7.15 -38.75
CA SER A 197 -53.11 -7.41 -39.93
C SER A 197 -52.43 -6.14 -40.47
N ASP A 198 -52.58 -4.96 -39.79
CA ASP A 198 -51.99 -3.71 -40.25
C ASP A 198 -50.48 -3.76 -40.17
N PRO A 199 -49.75 -3.05 -41.03
CA PRO A 199 -48.32 -2.86 -40.90
C PRO A 199 -47.96 -2.20 -39.57
N ALA A 200 -46.81 -2.62 -39.01
CA ALA A 200 -46.28 -2.05 -37.77
C ALA A 200 -46.09 -0.53 -37.88
N GLN A 201 -46.70 0.24 -36.97
CA GLN A 201 -46.59 1.71 -36.89
C GLN A 201 -45.48 2.04 -35.88
N PRO A 202 -44.45 2.81 -36.25
CA PRO A 202 -43.39 3.21 -35.35
C PRO A 202 -43.79 4.37 -34.45
N SER A 203 -43.32 4.40 -33.22
CA SER A 203 -43.43 5.53 -32.32
C SER A 203 -42.50 6.69 -32.68
N LEU A 204 -42.75 7.86 -32.09
CA LEU A 204 -41.71 8.86 -31.98
C LEU A 204 -40.53 8.33 -31.20
N PRO A 205 -39.28 8.73 -31.55
CA PRO A 205 -38.10 8.25 -30.86
C PRO A 205 -37.85 8.97 -29.53
N LEU A 206 -37.52 8.24 -28.50
CA LEU A 206 -36.87 8.79 -27.32
C LEU A 206 -35.35 8.78 -27.58
N ARG A 207 -34.75 9.98 -27.58
CA ARG A 207 -33.30 10.16 -27.58
C ARG A 207 -32.81 10.23 -26.14
N LEU A 208 -32.15 9.17 -25.67
CA LEU A 208 -31.73 9.01 -24.27
C LEU A 208 -30.22 9.15 -24.17
N ASN A 209 -29.74 10.14 -23.43
CA ASN A 209 -28.33 10.31 -23.14
C ASN A 209 -27.94 9.41 -21.97
N VAL A 210 -27.11 8.39 -22.21
CA VAL A 210 -26.57 7.49 -21.18
C VAL A 210 -25.30 8.13 -20.64
N LEU A 211 -25.29 8.47 -19.36
CA LEU A 211 -24.12 9.09 -18.72
C LEU A 211 -22.97 8.07 -18.54
N ASN A 212 -21.78 8.57 -18.28
CA ASN A 212 -20.70 7.74 -17.78
C ASN A 212 -20.96 7.35 -16.32
N ILE A 213 -20.39 6.24 -15.86
CA ILE A 213 -20.43 5.84 -14.46
C ILE A 213 -19.64 6.88 -13.65
N PRO A 214 -20.23 7.46 -12.59
CA PRO A 214 -19.49 8.36 -11.71
C PRO A 214 -18.26 7.66 -11.11
N SER A 215 -17.12 8.36 -11.01
CA SER A 215 -15.88 7.78 -10.50
C SER A 215 -16.00 7.24 -9.07
N GLY A 216 -16.89 7.84 -8.25
CA GLY A 216 -17.15 7.36 -6.89
C GLY A 216 -17.89 6.03 -6.80
N ASP A 217 -18.51 5.57 -7.90
CA ASP A 217 -19.20 4.28 -7.99
C ASP A 217 -18.32 3.19 -8.62
N LEU A 218 -17.06 3.52 -8.94
CA LEU A 218 -16.06 2.60 -9.44
C LEU A 218 -15.06 2.24 -8.35
N PRO A 219 -14.66 0.95 -8.21
CA PRO A 219 -13.71 0.54 -7.19
C PRO A 219 -12.30 1.05 -7.50
N THR A 220 -11.55 1.35 -6.43
CA THR A 220 -10.14 1.72 -6.53
C THR A 220 -9.29 0.46 -6.45
N PRO A 221 -8.28 0.24 -7.34
CA PRO A 221 -7.37 -0.89 -7.25
C PRO A 221 -6.59 -0.89 -5.92
N THR A 222 -6.22 -2.08 -5.42
CA THR A 222 -5.40 -2.24 -4.22
C THR A 222 -4.30 -3.26 -4.45
N ILE A 223 -3.11 -3.03 -3.88
CA ILE A 223 -2.01 -4.00 -3.80
C ILE A 223 -2.05 -4.63 -2.42
N ALA A 224 -2.00 -5.97 -2.33
CA ALA A 224 -2.06 -6.71 -1.07
C ALA A 224 -3.23 -6.29 -0.13
N GLY A 225 -4.33 -5.78 -0.70
CA GLY A 225 -5.47 -5.26 0.06
C GLY A 225 -5.22 -3.92 0.78
N VAL A 226 -4.06 -3.31 0.60
CA VAL A 226 -3.69 -2.05 1.26
C VAL A 226 -4.52 -0.89 0.73
N THR A 227 -5.28 -0.25 1.62
CA THR A 227 -6.07 0.95 1.33
C THR A 227 -5.42 2.23 1.86
N ALA A 228 -4.47 2.10 2.80
CA ALA A 228 -3.67 3.19 3.33
C ALA A 228 -2.77 3.83 2.24
N ARG A 229 -2.26 5.03 2.54
CA ARG A 229 -1.36 5.73 1.62
C ARG A 229 0.02 5.06 1.54
N ASP A 230 0.53 4.54 2.65
CA ASP A 230 1.84 3.90 2.70
C ASP A 230 1.74 2.42 2.29
N LEU A 231 2.60 2.02 1.35
CA LEU A 231 2.76 0.63 0.91
C LEU A 231 4.13 0.13 1.37
N ASN A 232 4.14 -0.76 2.35
CA ASN A 232 5.37 -1.41 2.80
C ASN A 232 5.82 -2.45 1.78
N VAL A 233 6.60 -2.00 0.79
CA VAL A 233 7.11 -2.84 -0.30
C VAL A 233 8.19 -3.80 0.19
N ALA A 234 8.99 -3.40 1.19
CA ALA A 234 10.02 -4.27 1.79
C ALA A 234 9.40 -5.52 2.43
N GLY A 235 8.23 -5.36 3.07
CA GLY A 235 7.53 -6.45 3.74
C GLY A 235 6.62 -7.30 2.84
N LEU A 236 6.44 -6.96 1.54
CA LEU A 236 5.61 -7.76 0.63
C LEU A 236 6.24 -9.12 0.37
N LYS A 237 5.41 -10.16 0.43
CA LYS A 237 5.78 -11.52 0.01
C LYS A 237 5.71 -11.60 -1.52
N GLY A 238 6.33 -12.61 -2.14
CA GLY A 238 6.38 -12.72 -3.58
C GLY A 238 5.06 -13.12 -4.27
N ASP A 239 4.02 -13.45 -3.50
CA ASP A 239 2.72 -13.95 -3.97
C ASP A 239 1.56 -12.94 -3.80
N GLU A 240 1.86 -11.73 -3.36
CA GLU A 240 0.87 -10.66 -3.19
C GLU A 240 0.17 -10.31 -4.50
N LYS A 241 -1.10 -9.91 -4.37
CA LYS A 241 -1.93 -9.60 -5.54
C LYS A 241 -2.33 -8.15 -5.60
N LEU A 242 -2.50 -7.68 -6.84
CA LEU A 242 -3.32 -6.53 -7.13
C LEU A 242 -4.76 -7.00 -7.32
N ALA A 243 -5.70 -6.32 -6.67
CA ALA A 243 -7.13 -6.59 -6.78
C ALA A 243 -7.90 -5.34 -7.16
N VAL A 244 -8.95 -5.53 -7.96
CA VAL A 244 -10.01 -4.56 -8.24
C VAL A 244 -11.32 -5.26 -7.94
N ASN A 245 -12.11 -4.73 -7.02
CA ASN A 245 -13.41 -5.29 -6.68
C ASN A 245 -14.34 -5.29 -7.91
N GLU A 246 -15.40 -6.08 -7.86
CA GLU A 246 -16.45 -6.05 -8.87
C GLU A 246 -16.93 -4.62 -9.10
N TRP A 247 -17.09 -4.26 -10.37
CA TRP A 247 -17.53 -2.93 -10.78
C TRP A 247 -18.91 -2.94 -11.41
N LEU A 248 -19.57 -1.81 -11.32
CA LEU A 248 -20.90 -1.62 -11.90
C LEU A 248 -20.89 -1.97 -13.39
N LEU A 249 -21.89 -2.77 -13.85
CA LEU A 249 -22.01 -3.23 -15.24
C LEU A 249 -20.80 -4.05 -15.74
N GLN A 250 -20.13 -4.76 -14.85
CA GLN A 250 -19.08 -5.69 -15.24
C GLN A 250 -19.65 -6.84 -16.08
N LEU A 251 -19.06 -7.06 -17.24
CA LEU A 251 -19.42 -8.13 -18.17
C LEU A 251 -18.18 -8.89 -18.63
N SER A 252 -18.29 -10.19 -18.78
CA SER A 252 -17.25 -11.00 -19.41
C SER A 252 -16.90 -10.47 -20.80
N GLY A 253 -15.61 -10.39 -21.11
CA GLY A 253 -15.07 -9.88 -22.38
C GLY A 253 -14.77 -8.40 -22.42
N GLN A 254 -15.05 -7.65 -21.37
CA GLN A 254 -14.64 -6.24 -21.27
C GLN A 254 -13.12 -6.13 -21.37
N ARG A 255 -12.63 -5.05 -21.99
CA ARG A 255 -11.20 -4.83 -22.21
C ARG A 255 -10.60 -4.01 -21.08
N VAL A 256 -9.41 -4.42 -20.60
CA VAL A 256 -8.78 -3.83 -19.42
C VAL A 256 -7.37 -3.33 -19.73
N TRP A 257 -6.98 -2.22 -19.11
CA TRP A 257 -5.63 -1.66 -19.10
C TRP A 257 -5.18 -1.48 -17.67
N LEU A 258 -3.95 -1.87 -17.40
CA LEU A 258 -3.34 -1.75 -16.08
C LEU A 258 -1.91 -1.29 -16.23
N SER A 259 -1.55 -0.17 -15.59
CA SER A 259 -0.17 0.29 -15.51
C SER A 259 0.17 0.82 -14.12
N PHE A 260 1.47 0.78 -13.82
CA PHE A 260 2.08 1.31 -12.62
C PHE A 260 3.07 2.39 -13.03
N LYS A 261 3.04 3.54 -12.36
CA LYS A 261 4.04 4.60 -12.55
C LYS A 261 4.70 4.88 -11.21
N GLY A 262 6.04 4.87 -11.16
CA GLY A 262 6.83 5.11 -9.96
C GLY A 262 8.18 5.75 -10.27
N ILE A 263 8.95 6.00 -9.21
CA ILE A 263 10.30 6.56 -9.32
C ILE A 263 11.28 5.48 -8.84
N LYS A 264 12.25 5.13 -9.70
CA LYS A 264 13.32 4.18 -9.36
C LYS A 264 14.30 4.76 -8.34
N GLU A 265 15.10 3.90 -7.72
CA GLU A 265 16.14 4.30 -6.75
C GLU A 265 17.10 5.37 -7.31
N ASN A 266 17.42 5.32 -8.61
CA ASN A 266 18.25 6.30 -9.29
C ASN A 266 17.55 7.66 -9.58
N GLY A 267 16.30 7.83 -9.15
CA GLY A 267 15.49 9.03 -9.34
C GLY A 267 14.78 9.13 -10.69
N ALA A 268 14.92 8.15 -11.58
CA ALA A 268 14.23 8.14 -12.87
C ALA A 268 12.76 7.70 -12.72
N GLU A 269 11.85 8.40 -13.43
CA GLU A 269 10.48 7.90 -13.58
C GLU A 269 10.48 6.62 -14.43
N ASP A 270 9.65 5.67 -14.03
CA ASP A 270 9.47 4.42 -14.75
C ASP A 270 7.98 4.03 -14.76
N GLU A 271 7.52 3.50 -15.90
CA GLU A 271 6.17 3.01 -16.08
C GLU A 271 6.20 1.54 -16.47
N LEU A 272 5.54 0.71 -15.68
CA LEU A 272 5.34 -0.71 -15.97
C LEU A 272 3.92 -0.91 -16.48
N ILE A 273 3.79 -1.35 -17.73
CA ILE A 273 2.52 -1.71 -18.35
C ILE A 273 2.31 -3.21 -18.19
N ILE A 274 1.22 -3.59 -17.50
CA ILE A 274 0.84 -4.99 -17.30
C ILE A 274 -0.12 -5.46 -18.39
N TRP A 275 -1.11 -4.60 -18.74
CA TRP A 275 -2.12 -4.94 -19.76
C TRP A 275 -2.42 -3.77 -20.68
N GLU A 276 -2.62 -4.10 -21.95
CA GLU A 276 -3.02 -3.18 -23.02
C GLU A 276 -4.24 -3.73 -23.79
N GLY A 277 -5.38 -3.81 -23.10
CA GLY A 277 -6.65 -4.18 -23.70
C GLY A 277 -6.94 -5.68 -23.87
N PRO A 278 -6.38 -6.62 -23.05
CA PRO A 278 -6.84 -7.99 -23.07
C PRO A 278 -8.31 -8.08 -22.63
N ALA A 279 -9.01 -9.12 -23.05
CA ALA A 279 -10.35 -9.41 -22.57
C ALA A 279 -10.29 -9.93 -21.13
N HIS A 280 -11.11 -9.34 -20.25
CA HIS A 280 -11.34 -9.84 -18.92
C HIS A 280 -12.60 -10.71 -18.91
N ASN A 281 -12.45 -11.99 -18.59
CA ASN A 281 -13.49 -12.99 -18.81
C ASN A 281 -14.23 -13.42 -17.54
N THR A 282 -14.08 -12.68 -16.44
CA THR A 282 -14.83 -12.89 -15.19
C THR A 282 -15.84 -11.77 -14.96
N SER A 283 -16.81 -11.98 -14.08
CA SER A 283 -17.81 -11.00 -13.67
C SER A 283 -17.76 -10.70 -12.16
N SER A 284 -16.69 -11.09 -11.48
CA SER A 284 -16.56 -10.99 -10.02
C SER A 284 -15.35 -10.17 -9.57
N GLY A 285 -15.05 -9.07 -10.27
CA GLY A 285 -13.85 -8.28 -10.04
C GLY A 285 -12.63 -8.83 -10.77
N LEU A 286 -11.45 -8.40 -10.37
CA LEU A 286 -10.20 -8.76 -11.01
C LEU A 286 -9.11 -8.97 -9.96
N GLU A 287 -8.36 -10.06 -10.08
CA GLU A 287 -7.13 -10.31 -9.33
C GLU A 287 -6.01 -10.68 -10.29
N THR A 288 -4.82 -10.17 -10.02
CA THR A 288 -3.58 -10.50 -10.75
C THR A 288 -2.40 -10.46 -9.79
N PRO A 289 -1.31 -11.21 -10.01
CA PRO A 289 -0.08 -11.04 -9.24
C PRO A 289 0.39 -9.58 -9.28
N ALA A 290 0.73 -9.04 -8.12
CA ALA A 290 1.37 -7.72 -8.05
C ALA A 290 2.81 -7.83 -8.58
N PRO A 291 3.36 -6.80 -9.25
CA PRO A 291 4.71 -6.84 -9.80
C PRO A 291 5.77 -6.56 -8.71
N ILE A 292 5.90 -7.49 -7.74
CA ILE A 292 6.70 -7.30 -6.52
C ILE A 292 8.16 -6.96 -6.84
N ASP A 293 8.77 -7.65 -7.81
CA ASP A 293 10.16 -7.39 -8.18
C ASP A 293 10.36 -5.98 -8.73
N TRP A 294 9.40 -5.48 -9.50
CA TRP A 294 9.43 -4.10 -9.98
C TRP A 294 9.20 -3.10 -8.84
N LEU A 295 8.23 -3.37 -7.95
CA LEU A 295 7.93 -2.52 -6.80
C LEU A 295 9.15 -2.34 -5.90
N ARG A 296 9.94 -3.39 -5.66
CA ARG A 296 11.18 -3.36 -4.86
C ARG A 296 12.31 -2.53 -5.48
N THR A 297 12.21 -2.14 -6.75
CA THR A 297 13.18 -1.26 -7.40
C THR A 297 12.84 0.22 -7.25
N LEU A 298 11.71 0.53 -6.62
CA LEU A 298 11.26 1.91 -6.43
C LEU A 298 11.95 2.55 -5.23
N LYS A 299 12.19 3.85 -5.34
CA LYS A 299 12.84 4.67 -4.32
C LYS A 299 11.94 4.79 -3.09
N ASP A 300 12.53 4.61 -1.90
CA ASP A 300 11.85 4.83 -0.63
C ASP A 300 11.30 6.26 -0.53
N GLY A 301 10.10 6.40 0.07
CA GLY A 301 9.39 7.67 0.19
C GLY A 301 8.82 8.23 -1.11
N SER A 302 9.05 7.59 -2.26
CA SER A 302 8.55 8.07 -3.57
C SER A 302 7.07 7.74 -3.77
N GLU A 303 6.46 8.42 -4.75
CA GLU A 303 5.06 8.19 -5.11
C GLU A 303 4.95 7.04 -6.13
N LEU A 304 4.01 6.13 -5.88
CA LEU A 304 3.59 5.06 -6.78
C LEU A 304 2.14 5.30 -7.19
N THR A 305 1.85 5.28 -8.48
CA THR A 305 0.52 5.42 -9.03
C THR A 305 0.10 4.14 -9.75
N VAL A 306 -1.08 3.61 -9.41
CA VAL A 306 -1.71 2.49 -10.11
C VAL A 306 -2.88 3.02 -10.92
N THR A 307 -2.85 2.82 -12.24
CA THR A 307 -3.92 3.22 -13.16
C THR A 307 -4.60 1.98 -13.72
N PHE A 308 -5.92 1.90 -13.54
CA PHE A 308 -6.76 0.85 -14.09
C PHE A 308 -7.86 1.48 -14.94
N MET A 309 -8.12 0.89 -16.14
CA MET A 309 -9.14 1.36 -17.06
C MET A 309 -9.89 0.18 -17.66
N VAL A 310 -11.17 0.38 -17.97
CA VAL A 310 -12.05 -0.64 -18.58
C VAL A 310 -12.77 -0.05 -19.77
N ASN A 311 -12.72 -0.70 -20.93
CA ASN A 311 -13.68 -0.44 -22.00
C ASN A 311 -14.86 -1.37 -21.85
N PHE A 312 -16.01 -0.78 -21.52
CA PHE A 312 -17.24 -1.49 -21.18
C PHE A 312 -17.92 -2.12 -22.40
N ASP A 313 -17.66 -1.63 -23.61
CA ASP A 313 -18.26 -2.13 -24.85
C ASP A 313 -17.49 -3.29 -25.49
N LYS A 314 -16.48 -3.83 -24.79
CA LYS A 314 -15.64 -4.97 -25.22
C LYS A 314 -14.71 -4.70 -26.41
N VAL A 315 -14.66 -3.47 -26.90
CA VAL A 315 -13.73 -3.07 -27.98
C VAL A 315 -12.37 -2.76 -27.39
N ALA A 316 -11.27 -3.18 -28.04
CA ALA A 316 -9.93 -2.91 -27.59
C ALA A 316 -9.48 -1.48 -28.00
N ASP A 317 -10.24 -0.48 -27.60
CA ASP A 317 -9.96 0.94 -27.81
C ASP A 317 -9.73 1.64 -26.46
N ARG A 318 -8.45 2.01 -26.21
CA ARG A 318 -8.05 2.70 -24.98
C ARG A 318 -8.68 4.11 -24.87
N ALA A 319 -8.93 4.78 -25.99
CA ALA A 319 -9.48 6.14 -25.99
C ALA A 319 -10.92 6.18 -25.45
N MET A 320 -11.63 5.07 -25.58
CA MET A 320 -13.00 4.92 -25.09
C MET A 320 -13.07 4.24 -23.72
N ALA A 321 -11.92 3.85 -23.14
CA ALA A 321 -11.88 3.19 -21.84
C ALA A 321 -12.16 4.19 -20.71
N VAL A 322 -13.00 3.78 -19.77
CA VAL A 322 -13.31 4.53 -18.55
C VAL A 322 -12.18 4.33 -17.55
N ARG A 323 -11.61 5.43 -17.06
CA ARG A 323 -10.58 5.42 -16.03
C ARG A 323 -11.22 5.28 -14.65
N PHE A 324 -10.77 4.31 -13.90
CA PHE A 324 -11.15 4.08 -12.50
C PHE A 324 -10.42 5.07 -11.56
N PRO A 325 -10.88 5.23 -10.31
CA PRO A 325 -10.16 6.02 -9.33
C PRO A 325 -8.71 5.54 -9.24
N VAL A 326 -7.77 6.46 -9.36
CA VAL A 326 -6.35 6.17 -9.32
C VAL A 326 -5.93 5.85 -7.89
N ARG A 327 -5.17 4.76 -7.71
CA ARG A 327 -4.55 4.45 -6.43
C ARG A 327 -3.17 5.08 -6.38
N GLY A 328 -2.95 5.99 -5.44
CA GLY A 328 -1.64 6.51 -5.10
C GLY A 328 -1.13 5.90 -3.80
N TYR A 329 0.14 5.50 -3.78
CA TYR A 329 0.85 5.06 -2.58
C TYR A 329 2.13 5.85 -2.39
N THR A 330 2.57 6.00 -1.13
CA THR A 330 3.95 6.31 -0.78
C THR A 330 4.68 4.98 -0.59
N VAL A 331 5.75 4.77 -1.33
CA VAL A 331 6.57 3.55 -1.27
C VAL A 331 7.35 3.54 0.05
N LYS A 332 7.28 2.43 0.81
CA LYS A 332 8.15 2.13 1.94
C LYS A 332 9.00 0.93 1.54
N ALA A 333 10.18 1.21 0.98
CA ALA A 333 11.09 0.20 0.43
C ALA A 333 12.13 -0.29 1.46
N ILE A 334 12.29 0.42 2.59
CA ILE A 334 13.22 0.09 3.65
C ILE A 334 12.48 -0.69 4.73
N GLU A 335 13.01 -1.87 5.09
CA GLU A 335 12.50 -2.64 6.21
C GLU A 335 12.87 -1.93 7.52
N LEU A 336 11.85 -1.57 8.31
CA LEU A 336 12.07 -0.94 9.61
C LEU A 336 12.55 -1.99 10.60
N VAL A 337 13.68 -1.70 11.26
CA VAL A 337 14.28 -2.53 12.32
C VAL A 337 14.32 -1.67 13.58
N ASP A 338 13.72 -2.18 14.65
CA ASP A 338 13.76 -1.51 15.96
C ASP A 338 15.21 -1.39 16.45
N PRO A 339 15.59 -0.25 17.03
CA PRO A 339 16.95 -0.06 17.50
C PRO A 339 17.26 -1.02 18.67
N THR A 340 18.49 -1.54 18.69
CA THR A 340 18.99 -2.38 19.77
C THR A 340 20.34 -1.88 20.23
N ILE A 341 20.74 -2.21 21.47
CA ILE A 341 22.12 -2.15 21.95
C ILE A 341 22.57 -3.60 22.15
N SER A 342 23.53 -4.04 21.38
CA SER A 342 24.01 -5.42 21.40
C SER A 342 25.34 -5.60 22.15
N SER A 343 26.11 -4.50 22.31
CA SER A 343 27.42 -4.52 22.99
C SER A 343 27.74 -3.16 23.57
N VAL A 344 28.35 -3.14 24.76
CA VAL A 344 29.00 -1.98 25.37
C VAL A 344 30.40 -2.40 25.80
N LYS A 345 31.40 -1.71 25.28
CA LYS A 345 32.82 -2.00 25.58
C LYS A 345 33.49 -0.79 26.21
N GLY A 346 34.43 -1.03 27.11
CA GLY A 346 35.31 0.02 27.56
C GLY A 346 36.15 0.55 26.40
N SER A 347 36.15 1.87 26.18
CA SER A 347 36.84 2.47 25.02
C SER A 347 38.35 2.32 25.10
N LEU A 348 38.93 2.22 26.33
CA LEU A 348 40.35 2.05 26.54
C LEU A 348 40.76 0.57 26.48
N SER A 349 40.03 -0.31 27.18
CA SER A 349 40.37 -1.72 27.29
C SER A 349 39.89 -2.55 26.11
N GLY A 350 38.84 -2.12 25.40
CA GLY A 350 38.15 -2.92 24.41
C GLY A 350 37.36 -4.10 25.00
N LEU A 351 37.28 -4.23 26.32
CA LEU A 351 36.61 -5.34 27.00
C LEU A 351 35.10 -5.08 27.07
N GLU A 352 34.35 -6.16 26.87
CA GLU A 352 32.86 -6.14 26.98
C GLU A 352 32.44 -5.83 28.42
N ILE A 353 31.49 -4.93 28.58
CA ILE A 353 30.81 -4.61 29.83
C ILE A 353 29.41 -5.16 29.75
N PRO A 354 29.13 -6.37 30.25
CA PRO A 354 27.81 -6.96 30.17
C PRO A 354 26.73 -6.11 30.86
N ASN A 355 25.51 -6.20 30.36
CA ASN A 355 24.38 -5.46 30.94
C ASN A 355 24.24 -5.73 32.46
N GLY A 356 24.14 -4.66 33.25
CA GLY A 356 24.04 -4.68 34.71
C GLY A 356 25.40 -4.83 35.44
N ARG A 357 26.55 -4.69 34.76
CA ARG A 357 27.86 -4.83 35.35
C ARG A 357 28.57 -3.51 35.61
N ASP A 358 29.57 -3.58 36.52
CA ASP A 358 30.39 -2.42 36.88
C ASP A 358 31.59 -2.27 35.89
N THR A 359 32.02 -1.03 35.71
CA THR A 359 33.24 -0.68 34.99
C THR A 359 34.00 0.43 35.74
N PHE A 360 35.31 0.57 35.45
CA PHE A 360 36.11 1.70 35.92
C PHE A 360 36.48 2.66 34.80
N GLU A 361 35.97 2.41 33.60
CA GLU A 361 36.16 3.29 32.46
C GLU A 361 35.07 4.33 32.39
N THR A 362 35.48 5.57 32.17
CA THR A 362 34.60 6.73 32.01
C THR A 362 34.26 7.00 30.54
N SER A 363 34.71 6.10 29.65
CA SER A 363 34.37 6.15 28.23
C SER A 363 34.07 4.74 27.75
N VAL A 364 32.97 4.64 26.98
CA VAL A 364 32.50 3.35 26.45
C VAL A 364 32.11 3.51 24.99
N THR A 365 32.26 2.41 24.24
CA THR A 365 31.78 2.28 22.87
C THR A 365 30.53 1.41 22.87
N LEU A 366 29.41 1.97 22.46
CA LEU A 366 28.14 1.27 22.26
C LEU A 366 28.06 0.78 20.81
N THR A 367 27.52 -0.41 20.62
CA THR A 367 27.23 -0.98 19.29
C THR A 367 25.82 -1.57 19.31
N GLY A 368 25.09 -1.45 18.21
CA GLY A 368 23.76 -2.02 18.08
C GLY A 368 23.32 -2.10 16.63
N GLU A 369 22.06 -2.43 16.44
CA GLU A 369 21.43 -2.50 15.14
C GLU A 369 20.25 -1.53 15.08
N ALA A 370 19.92 -1.03 13.89
CA ALA A 370 18.76 -0.24 13.58
C ALA A 370 18.45 -0.33 12.08
N THR A 371 17.37 0.32 11.65
CA THR A 371 17.06 0.45 10.22
C THR A 371 18.25 1.01 9.45
N LYS A 372 18.62 0.36 8.36
CA LYS A 372 19.76 0.71 7.50
C LYS A 372 19.70 2.17 7.07
N GLY A 373 20.83 2.89 7.20
CA GLY A 373 20.97 4.29 6.83
C GLY A 373 20.21 5.27 7.72
N GLN A 374 19.55 4.83 8.78
CA GLN A 374 18.75 5.68 9.67
C GLN A 374 19.58 6.17 10.85
N LYS A 375 19.22 7.35 11.36
CA LYS A 375 19.82 7.93 12.54
C LYS A 375 19.25 7.32 13.81
N VAL A 376 20.14 7.12 14.77
CA VAL A 376 19.85 6.64 16.12
C VAL A 376 20.39 7.67 17.11
N GLN A 377 19.58 8.07 18.08
CA GLN A 377 20.01 8.89 19.21
C GLN A 377 20.16 8.06 20.45
N ILE A 378 21.30 8.20 21.13
CA ILE A 378 21.54 7.52 22.40
C ILE A 378 21.07 8.39 23.55
N PHE A 379 20.46 7.77 24.54
CA PHE A 379 20.06 8.42 25.80
C PHE A 379 20.77 7.74 26.97
N ASP A 380 21.13 8.54 27.99
CA ASP A 380 21.49 8.04 29.31
C ASP A 380 20.38 8.44 30.29
N GLY A 381 19.61 7.45 30.73
CA GLY A 381 18.37 7.70 31.45
C GLY A 381 17.36 8.48 30.61
N THR A 382 17.12 9.73 30.99
CA THR A 382 16.25 10.67 30.24
C THR A 382 17.04 11.75 29.49
N THR A 383 18.37 11.77 29.65
CA THR A 383 19.24 12.78 29.03
C THR A 383 19.58 12.36 27.61
N PRO A 384 19.26 13.18 26.59
CA PRO A 384 19.67 12.90 25.21
C PRO A 384 21.19 13.08 25.08
N GLY A 385 21.85 12.10 24.49
CA GLY A 385 23.26 12.14 24.10
C GLY A 385 23.42 12.35 22.60
N ASP A 386 24.54 11.90 22.06
CA ASP A 386 24.87 12.06 20.65
C ASP A 386 24.05 11.14 19.73
N GLU A 387 24.04 11.51 18.45
CA GLU A 387 23.42 10.74 17.37
C GLU A 387 24.49 9.97 16.58
N THR A 388 24.10 8.83 16.06
CA THR A 388 24.89 8.07 15.09
C THR A 388 24.00 7.61 13.94
N THR A 389 24.59 7.14 12.84
CA THR A 389 23.85 6.59 11.70
C THR A 389 24.17 5.12 11.54
N ALA A 390 23.16 4.29 11.42
CA ALA A 390 23.31 2.87 11.10
C ALA A 390 23.86 2.71 9.68
N ASP A 391 24.79 1.78 9.51
CA ASP A 391 25.40 1.49 8.21
C ASP A 391 24.35 1.10 7.17
N GLU A 392 24.46 1.64 5.96
CA GLU A 392 23.46 1.46 4.88
C GLU A 392 23.34 0.01 4.40
N ASN A 393 24.37 -0.82 4.60
CA ASN A 393 24.37 -2.20 4.15
C ASN A 393 24.03 -3.19 5.26
N THR A 394 24.56 -2.95 6.48
CA THR A 394 24.45 -3.88 7.60
C THR A 394 23.37 -3.51 8.61
N GLY A 395 23.04 -2.21 8.76
CA GLY A 395 22.17 -1.71 9.81
C GLY A 395 22.88 -1.58 11.17
N ILE A 396 24.19 -1.88 11.25
CA ILE A 396 24.95 -1.77 12.49
C ILE A 396 25.33 -0.30 12.73
N TRP A 397 25.17 0.15 13.95
CA TRP A 397 25.64 1.45 14.41
C TRP A 397 26.64 1.32 15.54
N THR A 398 27.52 2.29 15.68
CA THR A 398 28.51 2.40 16.76
C THR A 398 28.59 3.85 17.21
N LEU A 399 28.72 4.06 18.53
CA LEU A 399 28.88 5.37 19.13
C LEU A 399 29.79 5.31 20.35
N ASP A 400 30.76 6.22 20.43
CA ASP A 400 31.59 6.42 21.61
C ASP A 400 30.93 7.44 22.55
N VAL A 401 30.80 7.06 23.82
CA VAL A 401 30.29 7.92 24.89
C VAL A 401 31.43 8.15 25.88
N SER A 402 31.81 9.41 26.09
CA SER A 402 32.92 9.80 26.98
C SER A 402 32.43 10.61 28.18
N GLU A 403 33.34 10.86 29.13
CA GLU A 403 33.10 11.66 30.33
C GLU A 403 31.96 11.16 31.24
N LEU A 404 31.77 9.84 31.27
CA LEU A 404 30.78 9.22 32.15
C LEU A 404 31.14 9.51 33.61
N SER A 405 30.18 9.95 34.38
CA SER A 405 30.31 10.19 35.81
C SER A 405 30.48 8.88 36.59
N VAL A 406 31.02 8.94 37.80
CA VAL A 406 31.05 7.79 38.72
C VAL A 406 29.67 7.58 39.30
N ALA A 407 28.83 6.87 38.54
CA ALA A 407 27.41 6.64 38.84
C ALA A 407 26.88 5.46 38.04
N ALA A 408 25.61 5.14 38.26
CA ALA A 408 24.85 4.22 37.40
C ALA A 408 24.39 4.93 36.14
N HIS A 409 24.60 4.33 34.99
CA HIS A 409 24.19 4.79 33.67
C HIS A 409 23.20 3.80 33.06
N SER A 410 22.24 4.32 32.28
CA SER A 410 21.16 3.54 31.68
C SER A 410 21.00 3.93 30.23
N PHE A 411 21.72 3.28 29.33
CA PHE A 411 21.69 3.59 27.90
C PHE A 411 20.48 2.99 27.20
N THR A 412 19.88 3.81 26.34
CA THR A 412 18.87 3.38 25.34
C THR A 412 19.18 4.02 24.00
N ALA A 413 18.86 3.33 22.94
CA ALA A 413 18.97 3.80 21.57
C ALA A 413 17.57 4.07 21.01
N LYS A 414 17.32 5.27 20.51
CA LYS A 414 16.03 5.68 19.94
C LYS A 414 16.16 5.92 18.44
N ALA A 415 15.29 5.32 17.66
CA ALA A 415 15.19 5.58 16.23
C ALA A 415 14.69 7.01 15.98
N LEU A 416 15.36 7.76 15.09
CA LEU A 416 14.95 9.08 14.63
C LEU A 416 14.17 9.03 13.30
N ASN A 417 13.60 7.88 12.97
CA ASN A 417 12.66 7.68 11.87
C ASN A 417 11.21 7.82 12.36
N ASP A 418 10.27 7.60 11.46
CA ASP A 418 8.84 7.72 11.74
C ASP A 418 8.31 6.73 12.82
N SER A 419 9.07 5.66 13.13
CA SER A 419 8.67 4.71 14.19
C SER A 419 8.86 5.29 15.59
N GLY A 420 9.97 6.05 15.81
CA GLY A 420 10.34 6.59 17.11
C GLY A 420 10.58 5.52 18.19
N GLU A 421 10.74 4.26 17.80
CA GLU A 421 10.94 3.13 18.72
C GLU A 421 12.26 3.27 19.50
N THR A 422 12.30 2.66 20.68
CA THR A 422 13.42 2.76 21.63
C THR A 422 13.84 1.34 22.05
N SER A 423 15.16 1.12 22.12
CA SER A 423 15.74 -0.16 22.54
C SER A 423 15.43 -0.48 24.01
N GLU A 424 15.64 -1.74 24.37
CA GLU A 424 15.82 -2.15 25.75
C GLU A 424 17.01 -1.41 26.39
N LYS A 425 16.97 -1.30 27.72
CA LYS A 425 18.00 -0.60 28.49
C LYS A 425 19.27 -1.43 28.63
N TRP A 426 20.43 -0.79 28.47
CA TRP A 426 21.72 -1.35 28.86
C TRP A 426 22.24 -0.59 30.08
N LEU A 427 22.39 -1.30 31.19
CA LEU A 427 22.80 -0.73 32.46
C LEU A 427 24.29 -0.97 32.70
N ILE A 428 25.01 0.05 33.12
CA ILE A 428 26.37 -0.08 33.65
C ILE A 428 26.53 0.80 34.88
N THR A 429 27.50 0.48 35.75
CA THR A 429 27.85 1.37 36.86
C THR A 429 29.34 1.70 36.77
N VAL A 430 29.64 2.98 36.61
CA VAL A 430 31.03 3.46 36.66
C VAL A 430 31.45 3.57 38.12
N LYS A 431 32.49 2.86 38.49
CA LYS A 431 33.09 2.86 39.84
C LYS A 431 34.29 3.79 39.88
N GLN A 432 34.55 4.33 41.06
CA GLN A 432 35.76 5.13 41.29
C GLN A 432 37.00 4.25 41.27
N THR A 433 38.03 4.65 40.53
CA THR A 433 39.33 3.95 40.53
C THR A 433 40.10 4.23 41.81
N LEU A 434 40.89 3.25 42.27
CA LEU A 434 41.79 3.46 43.41
C LEU A 434 42.82 4.53 43.03
N GLN A 435 42.88 5.57 43.86
CA GLN A 435 43.91 6.63 43.74
C GLN A 435 44.97 6.53 44.84
N TYR A 436 44.56 6.15 46.04
CA TYR A 436 45.41 6.08 47.21
C TYR A 436 44.84 5.09 48.23
N ASP A 437 45.72 4.28 48.85
CA ASP A 437 45.43 3.47 50.04
C ASP A 437 46.64 3.58 51.01
N LEU A 438 46.36 3.72 52.29
CA LEU A 438 47.35 3.77 53.34
C LEU A 438 46.88 2.91 54.51
N THR A 439 47.76 1.99 54.95
CA THR A 439 47.57 1.19 56.17
C THR A 439 48.66 1.57 57.17
N THR A 440 48.23 2.14 58.29
CA THR A 440 49.12 2.62 59.39
C THR A 440 49.06 1.74 60.66
N PHE A 441 48.12 0.78 60.69
CA PHE A 441 47.88 -0.07 61.87
C PHE A 441 47.37 0.64 63.12
N GLU A 442 47.09 1.97 63.10
CA GLU A 442 46.68 2.78 64.24
C GLU A 442 45.36 2.34 64.86
N ASP A 443 44.51 1.65 64.13
CA ASP A 443 43.26 1.05 64.63
C ASP A 443 43.45 -0.27 65.37
N GLY A 444 44.69 -0.73 65.53
CA GLY A 444 45.05 -1.99 66.18
C GLY A 444 44.73 -3.22 65.31
N THR A 445 44.38 -3.04 64.02
CA THR A 445 44.11 -4.11 63.07
C THR A 445 45.15 -4.18 61.95
N PHE A 446 45.13 -5.26 61.16
CA PHE A 446 46.00 -5.38 59.99
C PHE A 446 45.47 -4.58 58.77
N GLY A 447 44.40 -3.79 58.88
CA GLY A 447 43.89 -2.93 57.80
C GLY A 447 43.51 -3.72 56.53
N GLY A 448 43.03 -4.92 56.69
CA GLY A 448 42.69 -5.84 55.58
C GLY A 448 43.86 -6.65 55.00
N TRP A 449 45.10 -6.42 55.48
CA TRP A 449 46.21 -7.28 55.16
C TRP A 449 46.04 -8.64 55.84
N GLN A 450 46.34 -9.72 55.16
CA GLN A 450 46.25 -11.09 55.64
C GLN A 450 47.66 -11.69 55.74
N ARG A 451 47.83 -12.61 56.70
CA ARG A 451 49.07 -13.40 56.82
C ARG A 451 49.25 -14.31 55.63
N GLY A 452 50.40 -14.25 55.01
CA GLY A 452 50.75 -15.12 53.91
C GLY A 452 51.14 -16.57 54.36
N PRO A 453 51.25 -17.49 53.40
CA PRO A 453 51.50 -18.88 53.68
C PRO A 453 52.89 -19.12 54.29
N ALA A 454 53.85 -18.18 54.21
CA ALA A 454 55.19 -18.29 54.79
C ALA A 454 55.28 -17.64 56.19
N THR A 455 54.23 -17.79 57.00
CA THR A 455 54.18 -17.23 58.37
C THR A 455 53.61 -18.27 59.34
N ASP A 456 54.20 -18.33 60.49
CA ASP A 456 53.56 -18.96 61.66
C ASP A 456 52.47 -18.02 62.16
N PRO A 457 51.33 -18.53 62.64
CA PRO A 457 50.30 -17.69 63.23
C PRO A 457 50.75 -16.76 64.36
N GLN A 458 51.83 -17.10 65.04
CA GLN A 458 52.37 -16.29 66.13
C GLN A 458 53.38 -15.24 65.68
N ASP A 459 53.87 -15.26 64.45
CA ASP A 459 54.89 -14.34 63.95
C ASP A 459 54.42 -12.89 63.90
N TRP A 460 53.15 -12.65 63.54
CA TRP A 460 52.67 -11.33 63.36
C TRP A 460 51.74 -10.85 64.48
N SER A 461 52.04 -9.67 65.01
CA SER A 461 51.25 -8.95 66.00
C SER A 461 51.23 -7.44 65.68
N ILE A 462 50.22 -6.71 66.16
CA ILE A 462 50.24 -5.25 66.18
C ILE A 462 50.94 -4.84 67.44
N SER A 463 52.11 -4.16 67.34
CA SER A 463 52.87 -3.64 68.44
C SER A 463 52.61 -2.11 68.58
N PHE A 464 52.66 -1.62 69.84
CA PHE A 464 52.61 -0.20 70.15
C PHE A 464 53.93 0.22 70.79
N GLY A 465 54.51 1.29 70.23
CA GLY A 465 55.75 1.85 70.77
C GLY A 465 56.01 3.23 70.16
N GLU A 466 56.63 4.10 70.99
CA GLU A 466 56.96 5.48 70.60
C GLU A 466 55.72 6.30 70.13
N GLY A 467 54.51 5.95 70.64
CA GLY A 467 53.29 6.64 70.30
C GLY A 467 52.63 6.20 68.99
N ASN A 468 53.05 5.07 68.39
CA ASN A 468 52.61 4.60 67.08
C ASN A 468 52.33 3.08 67.12
N HIS A 469 51.27 2.63 66.39
CA HIS A 469 51.02 1.21 66.12
C HIS A 469 51.71 0.78 64.82
N ARG A 470 52.17 -0.47 64.81
CA ARG A 470 52.89 -1.06 63.65
C ARG A 470 52.72 -2.55 63.63
N ALA A 471 52.84 -3.16 62.46
CA ALA A 471 52.81 -4.61 62.36
C ALA A 471 54.23 -5.19 62.59
N PHE A 472 54.34 -5.96 63.62
CA PHE A 472 55.63 -6.61 64.05
C PHE A 472 55.65 -8.08 63.65
N ASN A 473 56.66 -8.45 62.86
CA ASN A 473 56.99 -9.83 62.57
C ASN A 473 58.12 -10.27 63.54
N ASN A 474 57.77 -11.07 64.50
CA ASN A 474 58.70 -11.73 65.41
C ASN A 474 58.77 -13.23 65.01
N THR A 475 59.72 -13.61 64.21
CA THR A 475 59.81 -14.94 63.61
C THR A 475 60.09 -16.06 64.63
N HIS A 476 59.14 -17.01 64.72
CA HIS A 476 59.22 -18.11 65.67
C HIS A 476 59.64 -19.46 65.01
N SER A 477 59.54 -19.57 63.74
CA SER A 477 59.82 -20.81 63.02
C SER A 477 60.80 -20.61 61.85
N ASN A 478 61.34 -21.70 61.33
CA ASN A 478 62.21 -21.70 60.15
C ASN A 478 61.43 -21.78 58.84
N ASN A 479 60.19 -21.39 58.85
CA ASN A 479 59.26 -21.38 57.67
C ASN A 479 58.91 -19.99 57.22
N SER A 480 59.77 -18.99 57.46
CA SER A 480 59.44 -17.58 57.22
C SER A 480 59.92 -17.08 55.86
N ALA A 481 60.29 -17.94 54.92
CA ALA A 481 60.62 -17.55 53.54
C ALA A 481 59.39 -17.73 52.62
N GLY A 482 59.02 -16.68 51.89
CA GLY A 482 57.86 -16.63 50.98
C GLY A 482 56.99 -15.45 51.28
N VAL A 483 55.74 -15.49 50.85
CA VAL A 483 54.76 -14.42 51.09
C VAL A 483 54.41 -14.41 52.58
N VAL A 484 54.59 -13.22 53.20
CA VAL A 484 54.43 -13.06 54.67
C VAL A 484 53.21 -12.18 54.98
N LEU A 485 52.85 -11.19 54.16
CA LEU A 485 51.63 -10.45 54.20
C LEU A 485 51.10 -10.26 52.78
N THR A 486 49.76 -10.29 52.64
CA THR A 486 49.11 -10.09 51.37
C THR A 486 47.81 -9.31 51.56
N LYS A 487 47.45 -8.49 50.56
CA LYS A 487 46.17 -7.79 50.46
C LYS A 487 45.75 -7.67 49.00
N THR A 488 44.51 -8.01 48.71
CA THR A 488 43.92 -7.80 47.38
C THR A 488 43.26 -6.42 47.30
N PHE A 489 43.65 -5.66 46.28
CA PHE A 489 43.03 -4.39 45.94
C PHE A 489 42.22 -4.54 44.68
N GLN A 490 41.07 -3.89 44.70
CA GLN A 490 40.17 -3.77 43.55
C GLN A 490 40.23 -2.34 43.03
N ASN A 491 39.61 -2.13 41.89
CA ASN A 491 39.47 -0.77 41.30
C ASN A 491 40.79 -0.15 40.83
N MET A 492 41.80 -0.98 40.50
CA MET A 492 43.00 -0.50 39.84
C MET A 492 42.68 -0.06 38.43
N LYS A 493 43.16 1.12 38.01
CA LYS A 493 42.96 1.59 36.63
C LYS A 493 44.00 0.99 35.72
N ILE A 494 43.60 0.15 34.79
CA ILE A 494 44.49 -0.49 33.80
C ILE A 494 45.26 0.59 33.04
N GLY A 495 46.58 0.40 32.87
CA GLY A 495 47.48 1.35 32.22
C GLY A 495 47.97 2.49 33.14
N GLN A 496 47.40 2.68 34.34
CA GLN A 496 47.87 3.66 35.32
C GLN A 496 49.12 3.12 36.02
N ARG A 497 50.09 4.03 36.22
CA ARG A 497 51.25 3.75 37.07
C ARG A 497 50.91 3.95 38.53
N TYR A 498 51.40 3.03 39.36
CA TYR A 498 51.24 3.01 40.81
C TYR A 498 52.58 2.73 41.48
N ARG A 499 52.68 3.17 42.74
CA ARG A 499 53.77 2.83 43.65
C ARG A 499 53.23 2.04 44.83
N PHE A 500 53.80 0.88 45.08
CA PHE A 500 53.65 0.16 46.34
C PHE A 500 54.87 0.47 47.21
N SER A 501 54.65 0.96 48.44
CA SER A 501 55.73 1.23 49.39
C SER A 501 55.35 0.78 50.79
N ILE A 502 56.37 0.41 51.55
CA ILE A 502 56.27 0.11 52.97
C ILE A 502 57.39 0.83 53.68
N ASP A 503 57.19 1.29 54.90
CA ASP A 503 58.26 1.65 55.82
C ASP A 503 58.60 0.41 56.63
N VAL A 504 59.87 0.11 56.78
CA VAL A 504 60.33 -1.07 57.48
C VAL A 504 61.58 -0.76 58.35
N ILE A 505 61.63 -1.44 59.49
CA ILE A 505 62.79 -1.39 60.41
C ILE A 505 63.12 -2.78 60.85
N ARG A 506 64.40 -3.11 60.87
CA ARG A 506 64.92 -4.36 61.48
C ARG A 506 65.01 -4.22 63.02
N ARG A 507 64.47 -5.21 63.77
CA ARG A 507 64.40 -5.13 65.25
C ARG A 507 65.34 -6.02 65.96
N ASN A 508 65.66 -7.18 65.46
CA ASN A 508 66.54 -8.10 66.12
C ASN A 508 67.94 -8.15 65.45
N LEU A 509 69.00 -8.19 66.26
CA LEU A 509 70.35 -8.33 65.81
C LEU A 509 70.85 -9.80 65.93
N GLY A 510 69.92 -10.78 65.92
CA GLY A 510 70.18 -12.20 65.91
C GLY A 510 71.05 -12.68 64.76
N ARG A 511 71.20 -13.99 64.64
CA ARG A 511 72.06 -14.61 63.65
C ARG A 511 71.71 -14.35 62.20
N TYR A 512 70.43 -14.22 61.90
CA TYR A 512 69.88 -13.97 60.55
C TYR A 512 69.25 -12.59 60.42
N THR A 513 69.58 -11.92 59.32
CA THR A 513 69.06 -10.59 59.01
C THR A 513 67.89 -10.69 58.04
N PRO A 514 66.77 -9.98 58.25
CA PRO A 514 65.67 -9.96 57.31
C PRO A 514 66.11 -9.54 55.92
N SER A 515 65.50 -10.15 54.92
CA SER A 515 65.63 -9.73 53.53
C SER A 515 64.21 -9.76 52.90
N LEU A 516 63.71 -8.60 52.48
CA LEU A 516 62.35 -8.43 52.06
C LEU A 516 62.25 -7.90 50.63
N SER A 517 61.26 -8.31 49.91
CA SER A 517 60.85 -7.64 48.64
C SER A 517 59.37 -7.44 48.57
N LEU A 518 58.98 -6.54 47.66
CA LEU A 518 57.57 -6.28 47.29
C LEU A 518 57.25 -6.99 45.99
N SER A 519 56.08 -7.56 45.94
CA SER A 519 55.53 -8.24 44.75
C SER A 519 54.08 -7.95 44.56
N THR A 520 53.58 -8.20 43.36
CA THR A 520 52.17 -8.25 43.01
C THR A 520 51.88 -9.54 42.24
N THR A 521 50.61 -9.79 41.88
CA THR A 521 50.23 -10.85 40.95
C THR A 521 50.92 -10.76 39.58
N GLN A 522 51.44 -9.57 39.21
CA GLN A 522 52.19 -9.34 37.97
C GLN A 522 53.68 -9.70 38.10
N GLY A 523 54.15 -9.98 39.33
CA GLY A 523 55.55 -10.36 39.60
C GLY A 523 56.22 -9.50 40.66
N ALA A 524 57.55 -9.71 40.84
CA ALA A 524 58.34 -8.96 41.79
C ALA A 524 58.53 -7.51 41.39
N LEU A 525 58.25 -6.59 42.31
CA LEU A 525 58.42 -5.13 42.12
C LEU A 525 59.81 -4.65 42.57
N THR A 526 60.40 -5.33 43.51
CA THR A 526 61.76 -4.97 44.03
C THR A 526 62.67 -6.18 44.10
N GLN A 527 63.95 -5.93 44.06
CA GLN A 527 64.92 -6.97 44.48
C GLN A 527 64.84 -7.11 46.02
N PRO A 528 65.30 -8.24 46.58
CA PRO A 528 65.41 -8.38 48.02
C PRO A 528 66.31 -7.31 48.67
N VAL A 529 65.72 -6.61 49.68
CA VAL A 529 66.40 -5.56 50.43
C VAL A 529 66.52 -5.94 51.87
N THR A 530 67.73 -5.76 52.45
CA THR A 530 67.94 -5.88 53.89
C THR A 530 67.52 -4.62 54.61
N PRO A 531 66.44 -4.66 55.47
CA PRO A 531 66.03 -3.49 56.20
C PRO A 531 67.13 -2.90 57.12
N SER A 532 67.16 -1.57 57.23
CA SER A 532 67.98 -0.82 58.13
C SER A 532 67.56 -1.03 59.60
N PRO A 533 68.46 -0.84 60.60
CA PRO A 533 68.10 -0.77 62.01
C PRO A 533 67.34 0.59 62.35
N SER A 534 67.17 1.44 61.39
CA SER A 534 66.27 2.62 61.42
C SER A 534 65.24 2.53 60.34
N TRP A 535 64.08 3.16 60.53
CA TRP A 535 63.00 3.19 59.56
C TRP A 535 63.51 3.61 58.18
N SER A 536 63.19 2.84 57.16
CA SER A 536 63.58 3.09 55.79
C SER A 536 62.52 2.52 54.83
N PRO A 537 62.22 3.20 53.72
CA PRO A 537 61.21 2.69 52.80
C PRO A 537 61.73 1.63 51.84
N ILE A 538 60.90 0.62 51.53
CA ILE A 538 61.01 -0.21 50.33
C ILE A 538 59.91 0.23 49.38
N ARG A 539 60.27 0.47 48.09
CA ARG A 539 59.34 1.02 47.11
C ARG A 539 59.49 0.31 45.78
N GLY A 540 58.36 -0.05 45.19
CA GLY A 540 58.30 -0.64 43.83
C GLY A 540 57.22 0.03 43.00
N ASP A 541 57.58 0.42 41.77
CA ASP A 541 56.65 1.01 40.79
C ASP A 541 56.22 -0.06 39.80
N PHE A 542 54.94 0.05 39.35
CA PHE A 542 54.38 -0.85 38.36
C PHE A 542 53.29 -0.16 37.58
N THR A 543 52.91 -0.73 36.44
CA THR A 543 51.70 -0.33 35.68
C THR A 543 50.64 -1.41 35.87
N ALA A 544 49.44 -1.07 36.27
CA ALA A 544 48.38 -2.04 36.47
C ALA A 544 47.92 -2.63 35.11
N GLU A 545 47.96 -3.94 34.97
CA GLU A 545 47.50 -4.69 33.80
C GLU A 545 46.09 -5.26 34.01
N THR A 546 45.62 -5.29 35.27
CA THR A 546 44.30 -5.75 35.67
C THR A 546 43.67 -4.81 36.68
N ASN A 547 42.36 -4.82 36.81
CA ASN A 547 41.63 -3.99 37.78
C ASN A 547 41.62 -4.60 39.21
N ILE A 548 42.03 -5.87 39.38
CA ILE A 548 42.15 -6.57 40.66
C ILE A 548 43.59 -7.09 40.77
N MET A 549 44.27 -6.70 41.83
CA MET A 549 45.65 -7.09 42.05
C MET A 549 45.88 -7.46 43.51
N GLU A 550 46.64 -8.52 43.74
CA GLU A 550 47.12 -8.90 45.06
C GLU A 550 48.55 -8.33 45.25
N PHE A 551 48.77 -7.70 46.38
CA PHE A 551 50.02 -7.12 46.80
C PHE A 551 50.61 -7.97 47.90
N MET A 552 51.92 -8.24 47.83
CA MET A 552 52.58 -9.16 48.70
C MET A 552 53.89 -8.56 49.24
N ILE A 553 54.13 -8.77 50.52
CA ILE A 553 55.46 -8.63 51.14
C ILE A 553 56.04 -10.01 51.20
N VAL A 554 57.26 -10.20 50.64
CA VAL A 554 57.95 -11.48 50.53
C VAL A 554 59.21 -11.46 51.34
N SER A 555 59.34 -12.39 52.27
CA SER A 555 60.60 -12.65 53.01
C SER A 555 61.43 -13.65 52.28
N HIS A 556 62.76 -13.43 52.24
CA HIS A 556 63.72 -14.31 51.58
C HIS A 556 64.62 -15.08 52.62
N VAL A 557 64.26 -14.95 53.89
CA VAL A 557 65.02 -15.64 54.99
C VAL A 557 64.05 -16.57 55.74
N ALA A 558 64.38 -17.84 55.81
CA ALA A 558 63.60 -18.92 56.42
C ALA A 558 64.06 -19.24 57.88
N SER A 559 64.31 -18.25 58.67
CA SER A 559 64.87 -18.48 60.03
C SER A 559 64.04 -17.85 61.12
N GLY A 560 63.84 -18.57 62.21
CA GLY A 560 63.27 -18.07 63.45
C GLY A 560 64.36 -17.57 64.47
N ASP A 561 65.65 -17.50 64.08
CA ASP A 561 66.71 -16.94 64.90
C ASP A 561 67.23 -15.63 64.31
N GLY A 562 66.61 -14.53 64.67
CA GLY A 562 66.69 -13.23 64.01
C GLY A 562 65.63 -13.13 62.92
N ASN A 563 65.81 -12.41 61.86
CA ASN A 563 64.81 -12.18 60.82
C ASN A 563 63.54 -11.42 61.29
N ASP A 564 63.71 -10.61 62.36
CA ASP A 564 62.62 -9.85 62.96
C ASP A 564 62.59 -8.41 62.40
N TYR A 565 61.43 -7.92 62.15
CA TYR A 565 61.19 -6.60 61.56
C TYR A 565 59.83 -6.08 61.86
N GLU A 566 59.68 -4.74 61.81
CA GLU A 566 58.37 -4.10 61.82
C GLU A 566 58.14 -3.44 60.50
N VAL A 567 56.86 -3.36 60.11
CA VAL A 567 56.41 -2.62 58.93
C VAL A 567 55.33 -1.66 59.34
N ASP A 568 55.31 -0.54 58.64
CA ASP A 568 54.32 0.54 58.82
C ASP A 568 54.10 1.27 57.51
N ASN A 569 53.07 2.14 57.46
CA ASN A 569 52.79 2.99 56.30
C ASN A 569 52.75 2.23 54.98
N LEU A 570 52.03 1.10 54.96
CA LEU A 570 51.83 0.37 53.74
C LEU A 570 50.97 1.19 52.78
N THR A 571 51.56 1.68 51.70
CA THR A 571 50.94 2.66 50.82
C THR A 571 50.88 2.17 49.39
N ILE A 572 49.71 2.31 48.76
CA ILE A 572 49.55 2.21 47.33
C ILE A 572 49.04 3.55 46.82
N THR A 573 49.74 4.17 45.87
CA THR A 573 49.39 5.47 45.34
C THR A 573 49.64 5.55 43.85
N THR A 574 48.81 6.33 43.13
CA THR A 574 49.10 6.69 41.74
C THR A 574 50.33 7.57 41.65
N ILE A 575 51.16 7.41 40.58
CA ILE A 575 52.34 8.21 40.28
C ILE A 575 52.39 8.66 38.82
#